data_33407916326f247a59cbc5f2aa4a7c39
#
_entry.id   33407916326f247a59cbc5f2aa4a7c39
#
_cell.length_a   1.000
_cell.length_b   1.000
_cell.length_c   1.000
_cell.angle_alpha   90.00
_cell.angle_beta   90.00
_cell.angle_gamma   90.00
#
_symmetry.space_group_name_H-M   'P 1'
#
loop_
_entity.id
_entity.type
_entity.pdbx_description
1 polymer ?
#
loop_
_entity_poly.entity_id
_entity_poly.type
_entity_poly.pdbx_seq_one_letter_code
_entity_poly.pdbx_strand_id
1 'polypeptide(L)'
;MSILVFGHKNPDTDTICSALAYANLKNILGIEAKAVRLGELNEETKFVLNYFGVEAPELIKTVAGNEVILVDHNERTQTADGFEEAKVLELVDHHRISNFNVDEPLLVRMAPVGCTATIILNLYKENNLVPVKKIAGLMLSAIISDTLLFKSPTCTELDVEAGKELAKLAEVNLEEYGLEMLKAGTALGNKTEAELLNMDMKIFEIDGQKIGVGQVNTANEAEVLERKEALLKEIDAIIAKEGLKFFMFVITNILTNDSISLISGDADVIIEKAFGVKIENKEAILKGVVSRKKQIIPPITKAIQN
;
A
#
# COMPACT_ATOMS: atom_id res chain seq x y z
N MET A 1 -3.39 18.04 28.61
CA MET A 1 -3.90 17.00 27.67
C MET A 1 -2.79 16.68 26.71
N SER A 2 -2.56 15.41 26.40
CA SER A 2 -1.53 15.02 25.44
C SER A 2 -1.91 15.44 24.02
N ILE A 3 -0.94 15.88 23.23
CA ILE A 3 -1.12 16.21 21.82
C ILE A 3 -1.39 14.93 21.05
N LEU A 4 -2.41 14.91 20.19
CA LEU A 4 -2.72 13.74 19.37
C LEU A 4 -1.90 13.77 18.08
N VAL A 5 -1.20 12.68 17.78
CA VAL A 5 -0.41 12.52 16.53
C VAL A 5 -1.08 11.46 15.67
N PHE A 6 -1.46 11.81 14.44
CA PHE A 6 -2.15 10.88 13.55
C PHE A 6 -1.88 11.16 12.07
N GLY A 7 -2.06 10.14 11.25
CA GLY A 7 -2.06 10.24 9.79
C GLY A 7 -3.46 10.15 9.18
N HIS A 8 -3.58 9.72 7.93
CA HIS A 8 -4.84 9.75 7.17
C HIS A 8 -5.87 8.69 7.60
N LYS A 9 -7.15 8.90 7.18
CA LYS A 9 -8.33 8.08 7.55
C LYS A 9 -8.23 6.61 7.16
N ASN A 10 -7.60 6.29 6.04
CA ASN A 10 -7.38 4.90 5.61
C ASN A 10 -5.92 4.53 5.87
N PRO A 11 -5.57 4.26 7.13
CA PRO A 11 -4.18 4.21 7.53
C PRO A 11 -3.44 3.05 6.87
N ASP A 12 -2.32 3.37 6.26
CA ASP A 12 -1.31 2.42 5.81
C ASP A 12 -0.18 2.28 6.83
N THR A 13 0.88 1.62 6.45
CA THR A 13 2.01 1.36 7.34
C THR A 13 2.80 2.62 7.65
N ASP A 14 2.97 3.57 6.68
CA ASP A 14 3.65 4.83 6.97
C ASP A 14 2.84 5.67 7.95
N THR A 15 1.56 5.87 7.69
CA THR A 15 0.64 6.60 8.58
C THR A 15 0.75 6.15 10.04
N ILE A 16 0.69 4.85 10.32
CA ILE A 16 0.71 4.33 11.68
C ILE A 16 2.10 4.40 12.30
N CYS A 17 3.12 3.97 11.57
CA CYS A 17 4.49 3.91 12.07
C CYS A 17 5.06 5.33 12.27
N SER A 18 4.77 6.26 11.39
CA SER A 18 5.16 7.66 11.51
C SER A 18 4.48 8.35 12.69
N ALA A 19 3.18 8.09 12.93
CA ALA A 19 2.50 8.62 14.11
C ALA A 19 3.15 8.12 15.41
N LEU A 20 3.45 6.84 15.52
CA LEU A 20 4.13 6.24 16.68
C LEU A 20 5.55 6.78 16.86
N ALA A 21 6.32 6.87 15.77
CA ALA A 21 7.70 7.37 15.82
C ALA A 21 7.76 8.85 16.18
N TYR A 22 6.84 9.66 15.64
CA TYR A 22 6.84 11.08 15.93
C TYR A 22 6.33 11.40 17.33
N ALA A 23 5.30 10.71 17.81
CA ALA A 23 4.87 10.81 19.21
C ALA A 23 6.00 10.41 20.18
N ASN A 24 6.78 9.37 19.84
CA ASN A 24 7.95 8.99 20.64
C ASN A 24 9.01 10.10 20.65
N LEU A 25 9.32 10.71 19.52
CA LEU A 25 10.26 11.85 19.45
C LEU A 25 9.79 13.00 20.36
N LYS A 26 8.51 13.39 20.27
CA LYS A 26 7.95 14.46 21.09
C LYS A 26 8.06 14.16 22.58
N ASN A 27 7.75 12.96 23.00
CA ASN A 27 7.86 12.55 24.40
C ASN A 27 9.31 12.60 24.92
N ILE A 28 10.30 12.19 24.10
CA ILE A 28 11.72 12.33 24.45
C ILE A 28 12.12 13.81 24.61
N LEU A 29 11.54 14.69 23.83
CA LEU A 29 11.75 16.15 23.90
C LEU A 29 10.95 16.82 25.04
N GLY A 30 10.22 16.06 25.86
CA GLY A 30 9.44 16.57 26.97
C GLY A 30 8.07 17.13 26.60
N ILE A 31 7.61 16.87 25.39
CA ILE A 31 6.29 17.28 24.89
C ILE A 31 5.37 16.03 24.93
N GLU A 32 4.35 16.06 25.79
CA GLU A 32 3.43 14.95 25.97
C GLU A 32 2.59 14.73 24.69
N ALA A 33 2.85 13.66 23.97
CA ALA A 33 2.19 13.30 22.71
C ALA A 33 1.76 11.85 22.69
N LYS A 34 0.61 11.57 22.06
CA LYS A 34 0.01 10.24 21.92
C LYS A 34 -0.32 9.96 20.47
N ALA A 35 0.22 8.86 19.94
CA ALA A 35 -0.20 8.36 18.63
C ALA A 35 -1.63 7.82 18.70
N VAL A 36 -2.45 8.17 17.70
CA VAL A 36 -3.80 7.67 17.52
C VAL A 36 -4.02 7.31 16.05
N ARG A 37 -5.08 6.56 15.74
CA ARG A 37 -5.44 6.19 14.36
C ARG A 37 -6.90 6.52 14.05
N LEU A 38 -7.19 6.74 12.78
CA LEU A 38 -8.52 7.13 12.29
C LEU A 38 -9.27 5.98 11.60
N GLY A 39 -8.62 4.86 11.35
CA GLY A 39 -9.18 3.71 10.64
C GLY A 39 -8.63 2.37 11.12
N GLU A 40 -9.13 1.29 10.51
CA GLU A 40 -8.67 -0.06 10.80
C GLU A 40 -7.28 -0.32 10.21
N LEU A 41 -6.48 -1.13 10.90
CA LEU A 41 -5.15 -1.52 10.44
C LEU A 41 -5.24 -2.54 9.31
N ASN A 42 -4.43 -2.36 8.27
CA ASN A 42 -4.23 -3.36 7.24
C ASN A 42 -3.32 -4.50 7.76
N GLU A 43 -3.23 -5.61 7.02
CA GLU A 43 -2.48 -6.80 7.44
C GLU A 43 -0.96 -6.54 7.52
N GLU A 44 -0.43 -5.68 6.66
CA GLU A 44 0.97 -5.27 6.70
C GLU A 44 1.31 -4.55 8.00
N THR A 45 0.51 -3.56 8.36
CA THR A 45 0.67 -2.81 9.62
C THR A 45 0.52 -3.72 10.85
N LYS A 46 -0.44 -4.64 10.83
CA LYS A 46 -0.61 -5.65 11.91
C LYS A 46 0.63 -6.52 12.06
N PHE A 47 1.20 -6.99 10.94
CA PHE A 47 2.44 -7.75 10.93
C PHE A 47 3.58 -6.96 11.57
N VAL A 48 3.78 -5.70 11.15
CA VAL A 48 4.83 -4.81 11.65
C VAL A 48 4.72 -4.60 13.16
N LEU A 49 3.53 -4.23 13.65
CA LEU A 49 3.31 -3.99 15.07
C LEU A 49 3.56 -5.23 15.91
N ASN A 50 3.11 -6.40 15.42
CA ASN A 50 3.35 -7.68 16.09
C ASN A 50 4.84 -8.05 16.10
N TYR A 51 5.53 -7.89 14.98
CA TYR A 51 6.95 -8.23 14.84
C TYR A 51 7.84 -7.46 15.83
N PHE A 52 7.60 -6.15 15.98
CA PHE A 52 8.35 -5.31 16.92
C PHE A 52 7.75 -5.25 18.33
N GLY A 53 6.65 -5.95 18.59
CA GLY A 53 5.98 -5.96 19.90
C GLY A 53 5.54 -4.56 20.33
N VAL A 54 4.87 -3.85 19.44
CA VAL A 54 4.30 -2.51 19.67
C VAL A 54 2.78 -2.61 19.64
N GLU A 55 2.11 -1.99 20.60
CA GLU A 55 0.65 -1.94 20.65
C GLU A 55 0.11 -1.01 19.55
N ALA A 56 -1.05 -1.38 18.99
CA ALA A 56 -1.75 -0.55 18.03
C ALA A 56 -2.17 0.78 18.67
N PRO A 57 -2.03 1.93 17.96
CA PRO A 57 -2.58 3.19 18.44
C PRO A 57 -4.09 3.11 18.66
N GLU A 58 -4.61 3.86 19.63
CA GLU A 58 -6.05 3.95 19.89
C GLU A 58 -6.80 4.45 18.66
N LEU A 59 -7.91 3.78 18.33
CA LEU A 59 -8.83 4.24 17.31
C LEU A 59 -9.70 5.37 17.86
N ILE A 60 -9.64 6.54 17.25
CA ILE A 60 -10.47 7.69 17.61
C ILE A 60 -11.44 8.04 16.48
N LYS A 61 -12.53 8.71 16.83
CA LYS A 61 -13.54 9.17 15.87
C LYS A 61 -13.45 10.66 15.55
N THR A 62 -12.95 11.46 16.48
CA THR A 62 -12.89 12.92 16.33
C THR A 62 -11.69 13.49 17.06
N VAL A 63 -11.20 14.62 16.55
CA VAL A 63 -10.14 15.42 17.16
C VAL A 63 -10.63 16.79 17.68
N ALA A 64 -11.96 17.02 17.65
CA ALA A 64 -12.54 18.28 18.08
C ALA A 64 -12.04 18.70 19.48
N GLY A 65 -11.60 19.95 19.62
CA GLY A 65 -11.12 20.54 20.87
C GLY A 65 -9.75 20.04 21.35
N ASN A 66 -9.01 19.27 20.54
CA ASN A 66 -7.68 18.80 20.87
C ASN A 66 -6.58 19.57 20.14
N GLU A 67 -5.39 19.60 20.73
CA GLU A 67 -4.16 19.96 20.02
C GLU A 67 -3.67 18.75 19.23
N VAL A 68 -3.30 18.96 17.95
CA VAL A 68 -2.99 17.87 17.03
C VAL A 68 -1.71 18.12 16.25
N ILE A 69 -1.06 17.02 15.89
CA ILE A 69 0.05 16.94 14.93
C ILE A 69 -0.36 16.01 13.81
N LEU A 70 -0.23 16.47 12.58
CA LEU A 70 -0.49 15.68 11.38
C LEU A 70 0.81 15.06 10.88
N VAL A 71 0.74 13.78 10.53
CA VAL A 71 1.80 13.07 9.81
C VAL A 71 1.22 12.43 8.56
N ASP A 72 2.02 12.32 7.51
CA ASP A 72 1.72 11.54 6.31
C ASP A 72 0.42 11.94 5.58
N HIS A 73 -0.06 13.13 5.77
CA HIS A 73 -1.14 13.72 4.99
C HIS A 73 -1.33 15.19 5.31
N ASN A 74 -1.89 15.94 4.35
CA ASN A 74 -2.33 17.31 4.53
C ASN A 74 -3.69 17.60 3.90
N GLU A 75 -4.29 16.62 3.22
CA GLU A 75 -5.54 16.81 2.49
C GLU A 75 -6.75 16.70 3.41
N ARG A 76 -7.62 17.73 3.42
CA ARG A 76 -8.80 17.84 4.30
C ARG A 76 -9.74 16.63 4.24
N THR A 77 -9.91 16.04 3.08
CA THR A 77 -10.79 14.89 2.89
C THR A 77 -10.27 13.62 3.55
N GLN A 78 -8.98 13.59 3.86
CA GLN A 78 -8.30 12.45 4.48
C GLN A 78 -8.05 12.63 5.98
N THR A 79 -8.32 13.81 6.55
CA THR A 79 -8.09 14.08 7.97
C THR A 79 -9.27 13.68 8.86
N ALA A 80 -9.07 13.77 10.18
CA ALA A 80 -10.05 13.40 11.20
C ALA A 80 -11.32 14.24 11.16
N ASP A 81 -12.42 13.67 11.62
CA ASP A 81 -13.63 14.44 11.91
C ASP A 81 -13.38 15.40 13.07
N GLY A 82 -14.02 16.59 13.05
CA GLY A 82 -13.81 17.62 14.05
C GLY A 82 -12.49 18.40 13.88
N PHE A 83 -11.82 18.27 12.74
CA PHE A 83 -10.56 18.96 12.45
C PHE A 83 -10.68 20.49 12.52
N GLU A 84 -11.84 21.06 12.13
CA GLU A 84 -12.10 22.50 12.19
C GLU A 84 -12.12 23.07 13.63
N GLU A 85 -12.33 22.19 14.61
CA GLU A 85 -12.35 22.55 16.04
C GLU A 85 -11.04 22.18 16.74
N ALA A 86 -10.09 21.58 16.02
CA ALA A 86 -8.79 21.19 16.54
C ALA A 86 -7.75 22.28 16.29
N LYS A 87 -6.78 22.39 17.21
CA LYS A 87 -5.62 23.25 17.02
C LYS A 87 -4.47 22.47 16.43
N VAL A 88 -4.14 22.76 15.18
CA VAL A 88 -3.01 22.11 14.48
C VAL A 88 -1.71 22.78 14.88
N LEU A 89 -0.80 22.01 15.47
CA LEU A 89 0.49 22.53 15.92
C LEU A 89 1.60 22.26 14.89
N GLU A 90 1.58 21.09 14.26
CA GLU A 90 2.64 20.67 13.34
C GLU A 90 2.08 19.80 12.22
N LEU A 91 2.80 19.82 11.08
CA LEU A 91 2.59 18.97 9.93
C LEU A 91 3.94 18.38 9.49
N VAL A 92 4.05 17.06 9.43
CA VAL A 92 5.21 16.32 8.89
C VAL A 92 4.75 15.41 7.77
N ASP A 93 5.12 15.69 6.52
CA ASP A 93 4.51 15.01 5.37
C ASP A 93 5.45 14.99 4.16
N HIS A 94 5.32 13.99 3.30
CA HIS A 94 6.06 13.86 2.04
C HIS A 94 5.17 14.05 0.80
N HIS A 95 3.87 14.22 0.98
CA HIS A 95 2.91 14.41 -0.10
C HIS A 95 2.93 15.84 -0.64
N ARG A 96 2.33 16.04 -1.81
CA ARG A 96 2.03 17.38 -2.31
C ARG A 96 1.05 18.09 -1.36
N ILE A 97 1.16 19.40 -1.24
CA ILE A 97 0.19 20.20 -0.48
C ILE A 97 -1.12 20.28 -1.29
N SER A 98 -2.24 19.90 -0.66
CA SER A 98 -3.56 19.91 -1.29
C SER A 98 -4.65 20.29 -0.29
N ASN A 99 -5.38 21.39 -0.58
CA ASN A 99 -6.53 21.86 0.22
C ASN A 99 -6.25 21.98 1.74
N PHE A 100 -5.03 22.38 2.11
CA PHE A 100 -4.62 22.56 3.47
C PHE A 100 -4.60 24.03 3.84
N ASN A 101 -5.37 24.40 4.84
CA ASN A 101 -5.37 25.71 5.47
C ASN A 101 -5.71 25.57 6.94
N VAL A 102 -5.10 26.39 7.77
CA VAL A 102 -5.33 26.52 9.20
C VAL A 102 -5.31 28.00 9.59
N ASP A 103 -5.95 28.35 10.69
CA ASP A 103 -6.08 29.75 11.10
C ASP A 103 -4.87 30.26 11.89
N GLU A 104 -4.09 29.35 12.49
CA GLU A 104 -2.92 29.70 13.30
C GLU A 104 -1.61 29.25 12.64
N PRO A 105 -0.49 29.92 12.90
CA PRO A 105 0.82 29.48 12.48
C PRO A 105 1.17 28.10 13.05
N LEU A 106 1.76 27.23 12.23
CA LEU A 106 2.21 25.89 12.63
C LEU A 106 3.63 25.60 12.12
N LEU A 107 4.27 24.61 12.71
CA LEU A 107 5.52 24.07 12.16
C LEU A 107 5.21 23.12 11.01
N VAL A 108 5.86 23.32 9.85
CA VAL A 108 5.73 22.46 8.69
C VAL A 108 7.09 21.86 8.32
N ARG A 109 7.15 20.55 8.21
CA ARG A 109 8.32 19.81 7.74
C ARG A 109 7.91 18.91 6.58
N MET A 110 8.28 19.30 5.38
CA MET A 110 7.98 18.55 4.17
C MET A 110 9.25 18.37 3.33
N ALA A 111 9.35 17.22 2.69
CA ALA A 111 10.41 16.92 1.74
C ALA A 111 9.89 15.97 0.66
N PRO A 112 10.39 16.07 -0.60
CA PRO A 112 10.00 15.20 -1.69
C PRO A 112 10.79 13.87 -1.61
N VAL A 113 10.52 13.09 -0.57
CA VAL A 113 11.08 11.75 -0.31
C VAL A 113 10.00 10.68 -0.49
N GLY A 114 10.38 9.44 -0.44
CA GLY A 114 9.46 8.31 -0.65
C GLY A 114 8.56 8.00 0.54
N CYS A 115 8.85 8.51 1.76
CA CYS A 115 8.12 8.15 2.97
C CYS A 115 8.28 9.21 4.06
N THR A 116 7.23 9.47 4.84
CA THR A 116 7.26 10.41 5.97
C THR A 116 8.26 10.00 7.06
N ALA A 117 8.44 8.69 7.29
CA ALA A 117 9.40 8.20 8.27
C ALA A 117 10.85 8.62 7.98
N THR A 118 11.22 8.85 6.71
CA THR A 118 12.53 9.40 6.32
C THR A 118 12.73 10.82 6.87
N ILE A 119 11.69 11.64 6.84
CA ILE A 119 11.69 12.99 7.42
C ILE A 119 11.81 12.91 8.95
N ILE A 120 11.06 12.00 9.57
CA ILE A 120 11.07 11.83 11.03
C ILE A 120 12.46 11.37 11.51
N LEU A 121 13.14 10.45 10.80
CA LEU A 121 14.50 10.07 11.14
C LEU A 121 15.45 11.27 11.12
N ASN A 122 15.31 12.17 10.14
CA ASN A 122 16.12 13.40 10.09
C ASN A 122 15.80 14.30 11.28
N LEU A 123 14.55 14.38 11.75
CA LEU A 123 14.19 15.13 12.95
C LEU A 123 14.80 14.54 14.23
N TYR A 124 14.94 13.21 14.33
CA TYR A 124 15.73 12.59 15.41
C TYR A 124 17.18 13.06 15.36
N LYS A 125 17.82 13.02 14.19
CA LYS A 125 19.22 13.44 14.00
C LYS A 125 19.44 14.92 14.31
N GLU A 126 18.54 15.81 13.88
CA GLU A 126 18.58 17.24 14.18
C GLU A 126 18.57 17.53 15.68
N ASN A 127 17.92 16.66 16.45
CA ASN A 127 17.88 16.74 17.91
C ASN A 127 19.00 15.93 18.60
N ASN A 128 19.96 15.37 17.86
CA ASN A 128 21.02 14.50 18.36
C ASN A 128 20.49 13.25 19.08
N LEU A 129 19.36 12.72 18.65
CA LEU A 129 18.68 11.54 19.18
C LEU A 129 18.82 10.36 18.23
N VAL A 130 18.88 9.15 18.81
CA VAL A 130 18.86 7.89 18.08
C VAL A 130 17.59 7.14 18.48
N PRO A 131 16.77 6.71 17.53
CA PRO A 131 15.57 5.96 17.85
C PRO A 131 15.92 4.60 18.46
N VAL A 132 15.16 4.18 19.47
CA VAL A 132 15.30 2.84 20.04
C VAL A 132 14.88 1.76 19.06
N LYS A 133 15.36 0.53 19.23
CA LYS A 133 15.16 -0.61 18.32
C LYS A 133 13.74 -0.73 17.76
N LYS A 134 12.72 -0.69 18.62
CA LYS A 134 11.32 -0.80 18.19
C LYS A 134 10.90 0.35 17.27
N ILE A 135 11.25 1.58 17.62
CA ILE A 135 10.90 2.78 16.82
C ILE A 135 11.67 2.78 15.50
N ALA A 136 12.94 2.38 15.52
CA ALA A 136 13.72 2.20 14.29
C ALA A 136 13.07 1.16 13.36
N GLY A 137 12.57 0.06 13.92
CA GLY A 137 11.85 -0.96 13.18
C GLY A 137 10.55 -0.45 12.56
N LEU A 138 9.77 0.35 13.29
CA LEU A 138 8.56 0.98 12.75
C LEU A 138 8.87 1.93 11.58
N MET A 139 9.85 2.81 11.73
CA MET A 139 10.25 3.73 10.65
C MET A 139 10.82 2.99 9.44
N LEU A 140 11.60 1.92 9.66
CA LEU A 140 12.06 1.04 8.58
C LEU A 140 10.89 0.44 7.81
N SER A 141 9.89 -0.05 8.52
CA SER A 141 8.71 -0.68 7.92
C SER A 141 7.91 0.30 7.06
N ALA A 142 7.72 1.53 7.54
CA ALA A 142 7.11 2.60 6.78
C ALA A 142 7.85 2.85 5.45
N ILE A 143 9.18 2.99 5.50
CA ILE A 143 9.99 3.21 4.30
C ILE A 143 9.90 2.01 3.33
N ILE A 144 9.95 0.78 3.84
CA ILE A 144 9.83 -0.43 3.00
C ILE A 144 8.46 -0.47 2.30
N SER A 145 7.38 -0.14 3.02
CA SER A 145 6.01 -0.10 2.49
C SER A 145 5.90 0.87 1.31
N ASP A 146 6.18 2.14 1.53
CA ASP A 146 6.00 3.21 0.55
C ASP A 146 6.94 3.12 -0.64
N THR A 147 8.13 2.60 -0.40
CA THR A 147 9.16 2.47 -1.44
C THR A 147 9.17 1.09 -2.11
N LEU A 148 8.29 0.17 -1.70
CA LEU A 148 8.28 -1.21 -2.16
C LEU A 148 9.70 -1.83 -2.12
N LEU A 149 10.31 -1.79 -0.94
CA LEU A 149 11.70 -2.23 -0.75
C LEU A 149 12.65 -1.54 -1.73
N PHE A 150 12.55 -0.20 -1.84
CA PHE A 150 13.34 0.69 -2.69
C PHE A 150 13.15 0.52 -4.21
N LYS A 151 12.08 -0.16 -4.65
CA LYS A 151 11.78 -0.38 -6.08
C LYS A 151 10.76 0.60 -6.64
N SER A 152 10.04 1.34 -5.79
CA SER A 152 9.09 2.36 -6.22
C SER A 152 9.80 3.52 -6.93
N PRO A 153 9.22 4.09 -7.99
CA PRO A 153 9.74 5.29 -8.63
C PRO A 153 9.70 6.54 -7.74
N THR A 154 9.00 6.48 -6.60
CA THR A 154 8.97 7.55 -5.59
C THR A 154 10.14 7.47 -4.62
N CYS A 155 10.86 6.32 -4.57
CA CYS A 155 12.01 6.12 -3.70
C CYS A 155 13.16 7.07 -4.06
N THR A 156 13.75 7.69 -3.05
CA THR A 156 14.94 8.55 -3.19
C THR A 156 16.16 7.91 -2.54
N GLU A 157 17.35 8.46 -2.81
CA GLU A 157 18.59 8.04 -2.13
C GLU A 157 18.51 8.22 -0.61
N LEU A 158 17.80 9.26 -0.15
CA LEU A 158 17.57 9.51 1.29
C LEU A 158 16.78 8.39 1.95
N ASP A 159 15.79 7.82 1.26
CA ASP A 159 15.02 6.69 1.77
C ASP A 159 15.86 5.43 1.87
N VAL A 160 16.73 5.19 0.88
CA VAL A 160 17.66 4.05 0.87
C VAL A 160 18.67 4.16 2.01
N GLU A 161 19.25 5.34 2.24
CA GLU A 161 20.19 5.59 3.33
C GLU A 161 19.49 5.44 4.70
N ALA A 162 18.32 6.05 4.86
CA ALA A 162 17.50 5.94 6.07
C ALA A 162 17.13 4.47 6.36
N GLY A 163 16.66 3.74 5.37
CA GLY A 163 16.30 2.33 5.51
C GLY A 163 17.48 1.46 5.94
N LYS A 164 18.66 1.64 5.34
CA LYS A 164 19.89 0.90 5.73
C LYS A 164 20.33 1.22 7.17
N GLU A 165 20.21 2.47 7.59
CA GLU A 165 20.53 2.89 8.95
C GLU A 165 19.53 2.29 9.95
N LEU A 166 18.24 2.42 9.67
CA LEU A 166 17.18 1.91 10.52
C LEU A 166 17.21 0.38 10.66
N ALA A 167 17.56 -0.35 9.59
CA ALA A 167 17.70 -1.80 9.65
C ALA A 167 18.79 -2.24 10.64
N LYS A 168 19.91 -1.50 10.71
CA LYS A 168 20.98 -1.73 11.70
C LYS A 168 20.49 -1.46 13.12
N LEU A 169 19.77 -0.35 13.33
CA LEU A 169 19.22 0.03 14.63
C LEU A 169 18.10 -0.93 15.09
N ALA A 170 17.31 -1.43 14.16
CA ALA A 170 16.27 -2.42 14.40
C ALA A 170 16.83 -3.84 14.55
N GLU A 171 18.13 -4.07 14.23
CA GLU A 171 18.79 -5.39 14.25
C GLU A 171 18.08 -6.43 13.39
N VAL A 172 17.67 -6.04 12.16
CA VAL A 172 17.02 -6.93 11.20
C VAL A 172 17.82 -7.00 9.89
N ASN A 173 17.70 -8.15 9.20
CA ASN A 173 18.12 -8.23 7.80
C ASN A 173 17.07 -7.51 6.95
N LEU A 174 17.46 -6.42 6.30
CA LEU A 174 16.56 -5.53 5.59
C LEU A 174 15.80 -6.25 4.47
N GLU A 175 16.47 -7.07 3.68
CA GLU A 175 15.85 -7.76 2.55
C GLU A 175 14.88 -8.86 3.01
N GLU A 176 15.31 -9.70 3.95
CA GLU A 176 14.49 -10.79 4.50
C GLU A 176 13.25 -10.24 5.20
N TYR A 177 13.44 -9.30 6.11
CA TYR A 177 12.35 -8.65 6.83
C TYR A 177 11.38 -7.92 5.86
N GLY A 178 11.93 -7.15 4.91
CA GLY A 178 11.12 -6.40 3.97
C GLY A 178 10.26 -7.29 3.07
N LEU A 179 10.81 -8.41 2.59
CA LEU A 179 10.06 -9.40 1.81
C LEU A 179 8.96 -10.07 2.65
N GLU A 180 9.26 -10.42 3.91
CA GLU A 180 8.28 -11.03 4.82
C GLU A 180 7.12 -10.06 5.09
N MET A 181 7.42 -8.80 5.37
CA MET A 181 6.45 -7.74 5.60
C MET A 181 5.54 -7.51 4.39
N LEU A 182 6.12 -7.33 3.19
CA LEU A 182 5.35 -7.11 1.97
C LEU A 182 4.48 -8.33 1.61
N LYS A 183 4.97 -9.56 1.86
CA LYS A 183 4.16 -10.77 1.72
C LYS A 183 2.98 -10.79 2.69
N ALA A 184 3.18 -10.41 3.94
CA ALA A 184 2.10 -10.33 4.93
C ALA A 184 1.03 -9.32 4.51
N GLY A 185 1.43 -8.14 3.98
CA GLY A 185 0.51 -7.11 3.49
C GLY A 185 -0.26 -7.49 2.24
N THR A 186 0.30 -8.39 1.45
CA THR A 186 -0.30 -8.85 0.19
C THR A 186 -0.78 -10.30 0.25
N ALA A 187 -0.85 -10.89 1.46
CA ALA A 187 -1.34 -12.25 1.65
C ALA A 187 -2.80 -12.38 1.23
N LEU A 188 -3.08 -13.33 0.37
CA LEU A 188 -4.39 -13.60 -0.20
C LEU A 188 -5.01 -14.92 0.30
N GLY A 189 -4.27 -15.69 1.11
CA GLY A 189 -4.64 -17.03 1.56
C GLY A 189 -5.94 -17.13 2.34
N ASN A 190 -6.33 -16.06 3.04
CA ASN A 190 -7.58 -16.02 3.81
C ASN A 190 -8.84 -15.76 2.97
N LYS A 191 -8.69 -15.48 1.67
CA LYS A 191 -9.80 -15.19 0.76
C LYS A 191 -10.21 -16.44 0.00
N THR A 192 -11.50 -16.61 -0.21
CA THR A 192 -12.04 -17.62 -1.12
C THR A 192 -11.70 -17.28 -2.57
N GLU A 193 -11.80 -18.25 -3.48
CA GLU A 193 -11.60 -18.04 -4.91
C GLU A 193 -12.54 -16.96 -5.46
N ALA A 194 -13.81 -17.02 -5.08
CA ALA A 194 -14.81 -16.01 -5.47
C ALA A 194 -14.44 -14.61 -4.97
N GLU A 195 -13.97 -14.47 -3.74
CA GLU A 195 -13.50 -13.19 -3.21
C GLU A 195 -12.28 -12.67 -3.96
N LEU A 196 -11.29 -13.55 -4.25
CA LEU A 196 -10.09 -13.16 -5.01
C LEU A 196 -10.45 -12.63 -6.39
N LEU A 197 -11.30 -13.36 -7.14
CA LEU A 197 -11.69 -12.99 -8.49
C LEU A 197 -12.50 -11.69 -8.52
N ASN A 198 -13.27 -11.40 -7.45
CA ASN A 198 -14.13 -10.22 -7.35
C ASN A 198 -13.45 -8.98 -6.71
N MET A 199 -12.25 -9.10 -6.13
CA MET A 199 -11.56 -7.97 -5.46
C MET A 199 -11.45 -6.73 -6.35
N ASP A 200 -11.03 -6.91 -7.59
CA ASP A 200 -10.97 -5.85 -8.61
C ASP A 200 -11.39 -6.41 -9.98
N MET A 201 -12.61 -6.94 -10.05
CA MET A 201 -13.20 -7.45 -11.30
C MET A 201 -13.95 -6.33 -12.02
N LYS A 202 -13.80 -6.27 -13.34
CA LYS A 202 -14.61 -5.45 -14.23
C LYS A 202 -14.99 -6.21 -15.48
N ILE A 203 -16.23 -5.99 -15.93
CA ILE A 203 -16.74 -6.49 -17.21
C ILE A 203 -16.66 -5.34 -18.22
N PHE A 204 -16.16 -5.66 -19.40
CA PHE A 204 -16.05 -4.74 -20.52
C PHE A 204 -16.85 -5.29 -21.71
N GLU A 205 -17.55 -4.41 -22.40
CA GLU A 205 -18.21 -4.73 -23.65
C GLU A 205 -17.44 -4.06 -24.80
N ILE A 206 -16.88 -4.88 -25.69
CA ILE A 206 -16.01 -4.44 -26.78
C ILE A 206 -16.52 -5.13 -28.05
N ASP A 207 -16.98 -4.34 -29.03
CA ASP A 207 -17.52 -4.81 -30.29
C ASP A 207 -18.60 -5.92 -30.10
N GLY A 208 -19.54 -5.67 -29.18
CA GLY A 208 -20.62 -6.59 -28.85
C GLY A 208 -20.19 -7.85 -28.08
N GLN A 209 -18.93 -7.99 -27.69
CA GLN A 209 -18.40 -9.11 -26.92
C GLN A 209 -18.18 -8.68 -25.47
N LYS A 210 -18.71 -9.44 -24.52
CA LYS A 210 -18.48 -9.22 -23.09
C LYS A 210 -17.25 -10.01 -22.64
N ILE A 211 -16.32 -9.34 -21.98
CA ILE A 211 -15.12 -9.95 -21.38
C ILE A 211 -15.00 -9.56 -19.92
N GLY A 212 -14.52 -10.46 -19.07
CA GLY A 212 -14.21 -10.19 -17.69
C GLY A 212 -12.70 -10.05 -17.47
N VAL A 213 -12.29 -9.05 -16.68
CA VAL A 213 -10.90 -8.92 -16.25
C VAL A 213 -10.88 -8.62 -14.76
N GLY A 214 -10.33 -9.57 -13.98
CA GLY A 214 -10.02 -9.41 -12.56
C GLY A 214 -8.53 -9.17 -12.37
N GLN A 215 -8.14 -8.46 -11.32
CA GLN A 215 -6.74 -8.24 -10.97
C GLN A 215 -6.51 -8.29 -9.46
N VAL A 216 -5.43 -8.93 -9.05
CA VAL A 216 -4.91 -8.87 -7.68
C VAL A 216 -3.43 -8.52 -7.71
N ASN A 217 -2.98 -7.81 -6.68
CA ASN A 217 -1.57 -7.51 -6.45
C ASN A 217 -1.05 -8.38 -5.31
N THR A 218 0.12 -8.98 -5.48
CA THR A 218 0.75 -9.81 -4.46
C THR A 218 2.26 -9.71 -4.53
N ALA A 219 2.93 -9.93 -3.39
CA ALA A 219 4.37 -10.16 -3.36
C ALA A 219 4.72 -11.67 -3.49
N ASN A 220 3.71 -12.55 -3.56
CA ASN A 220 3.86 -14.00 -3.64
C ASN A 220 2.79 -14.60 -4.57
N GLU A 221 3.04 -14.58 -5.89
CA GLU A 221 2.14 -15.16 -6.88
C GLU A 221 1.96 -16.68 -6.74
N ALA A 222 2.95 -17.39 -6.17
CA ALA A 222 2.88 -18.83 -5.96
C ALA A 222 1.70 -19.21 -5.06
N GLU A 223 1.40 -18.43 -4.01
CA GLU A 223 0.26 -18.63 -3.12
C GLU A 223 -1.09 -18.65 -3.87
N VAL A 224 -1.23 -17.78 -4.87
CA VAL A 224 -2.44 -17.72 -5.70
C VAL A 224 -2.45 -18.86 -6.71
N LEU A 225 -1.30 -19.19 -7.31
CA LEU A 225 -1.17 -20.25 -8.33
C LEU A 225 -1.34 -21.66 -7.76
N GLU A 226 -1.02 -21.89 -6.48
CA GLU A 226 -1.34 -23.17 -5.81
C GLU A 226 -2.85 -23.48 -5.84
N ARG A 227 -3.69 -22.45 -5.99
CA ARG A 227 -5.15 -22.56 -6.06
C ARG A 227 -5.70 -22.51 -7.50
N LYS A 228 -4.85 -22.61 -8.50
CA LYS A 228 -5.17 -22.44 -9.93
C LYS A 228 -6.40 -23.22 -10.38
N GLU A 229 -6.47 -24.52 -10.09
CA GLU A 229 -7.58 -25.36 -10.52
C GLU A 229 -8.94 -24.91 -9.95
N ALA A 230 -8.94 -24.49 -8.67
CA ALA A 230 -10.14 -23.97 -8.02
C ALA A 230 -10.54 -22.60 -8.59
N LEU A 231 -9.55 -21.71 -8.84
CA LEU A 231 -9.78 -20.41 -9.48
C LEU A 231 -10.33 -20.57 -10.90
N LEU A 232 -9.78 -21.47 -11.71
CA LEU A 232 -10.27 -21.72 -13.07
C LEU A 232 -11.72 -22.23 -13.07
N LYS A 233 -12.07 -23.10 -12.13
CA LYS A 233 -13.45 -23.58 -11.97
C LYS A 233 -14.41 -22.43 -11.63
N GLU A 234 -14.02 -21.53 -10.74
CA GLU A 234 -14.82 -20.35 -10.38
C GLU A 234 -14.91 -19.35 -11.55
N ILE A 235 -13.82 -19.17 -12.31
CA ILE A 235 -13.80 -18.37 -13.55
C ILE A 235 -14.82 -18.92 -14.55
N ASP A 236 -14.86 -20.22 -14.77
CA ASP A 236 -15.82 -20.84 -15.68
C ASP A 236 -17.28 -20.62 -15.23
N ALA A 237 -17.53 -20.62 -13.91
CA ALA A 237 -18.83 -20.30 -13.36
C ALA A 237 -19.23 -18.82 -13.59
N ILE A 238 -18.26 -17.88 -13.43
CA ILE A 238 -18.47 -16.47 -13.71
C ILE A 238 -18.77 -16.25 -15.22
N ILE A 239 -18.02 -16.89 -16.11
CA ILE A 239 -18.24 -16.83 -17.55
C ILE A 239 -19.67 -17.23 -17.90
N ALA A 240 -20.11 -18.38 -17.37
CA ALA A 240 -21.47 -18.90 -17.62
C ALA A 240 -22.56 -17.99 -17.06
N LYS A 241 -22.36 -17.44 -15.85
CA LYS A 241 -23.34 -16.56 -15.18
C LYS A 241 -23.50 -15.23 -15.89
N GLU A 242 -22.37 -14.59 -16.23
CA GLU A 242 -22.36 -13.22 -16.79
C GLU A 242 -22.41 -13.19 -18.33
N GLY A 243 -22.39 -14.35 -18.98
CA GLY A 243 -22.41 -14.48 -20.44
C GLY A 243 -21.15 -13.90 -21.10
N LEU A 244 -19.98 -14.15 -20.48
CA LEU A 244 -18.71 -13.64 -20.98
C LEU A 244 -18.16 -14.50 -22.10
N LYS A 245 -17.48 -13.91 -23.07
CA LYS A 245 -16.71 -14.63 -24.07
C LYS A 245 -15.50 -15.31 -23.42
N PHE A 246 -14.81 -14.57 -22.55
CA PHE A 246 -13.71 -15.08 -21.74
C PHE A 246 -13.54 -14.27 -20.46
N PHE A 247 -12.77 -14.83 -19.53
CA PHE A 247 -12.31 -14.13 -18.32
C PHE A 247 -10.79 -14.26 -18.21
N MET A 248 -10.13 -13.14 -17.88
CA MET A 248 -8.71 -13.04 -17.62
C MET A 248 -8.48 -12.58 -16.19
N PHE A 249 -7.88 -13.42 -15.35
CA PHE A 249 -7.50 -13.09 -13.98
C PHE A 249 -6.01 -12.78 -13.93
N VAL A 250 -5.67 -11.56 -13.59
CA VAL A 250 -4.31 -11.03 -13.61
C VAL A 250 -3.75 -11.01 -12.19
N ILE A 251 -2.68 -11.74 -11.96
CA ILE A 251 -1.95 -11.84 -10.71
C ILE A 251 -0.66 -11.04 -10.89
N THR A 252 -0.62 -9.84 -10.35
CA THR A 252 0.51 -8.90 -10.49
C THR A 252 1.47 -9.04 -9.32
N ASN A 253 2.71 -9.41 -9.61
CA ASN A 253 3.79 -9.38 -8.61
C ASN A 253 4.31 -7.96 -8.47
N ILE A 254 4.09 -7.36 -7.29
CA ILE A 254 4.49 -5.97 -7.00
C ILE A 254 6.01 -5.79 -6.88
N LEU A 255 6.78 -6.87 -6.72
CA LEU A 255 8.23 -6.82 -6.56
C LEU A 255 8.97 -6.90 -7.90
N THR A 256 8.41 -7.63 -8.87
CA THR A 256 9.01 -7.79 -10.21
C THR A 256 8.39 -6.89 -11.25
N ASN A 257 7.18 -6.35 -11.00
CA ASN A 257 6.34 -5.65 -11.96
C ASN A 257 5.93 -6.52 -13.16
N ASP A 258 5.89 -7.83 -12.98
CA ASP A 258 5.38 -8.78 -13.94
C ASP A 258 4.00 -9.29 -13.49
N SER A 259 3.23 -9.81 -14.44
CA SER A 259 1.97 -10.48 -14.12
C SER A 259 1.91 -11.87 -14.71
N ILE A 260 1.23 -12.77 -14.00
CA ILE A 260 0.77 -14.06 -14.53
C ILE A 260 -0.75 -13.98 -14.64
N SER A 261 -1.30 -14.42 -15.77
CA SER A 261 -2.74 -14.39 -15.98
C SER A 261 -3.29 -15.79 -16.09
N LEU A 262 -4.38 -16.09 -15.36
CA LEU A 262 -5.21 -17.27 -15.57
C LEU A 262 -6.34 -16.90 -16.53
N ILE A 263 -6.55 -17.70 -17.56
CA ILE A 263 -7.43 -17.38 -18.68
C ILE A 263 -8.37 -18.55 -18.93
N SER A 264 -9.66 -18.28 -19.09
CA SER A 264 -10.64 -19.27 -19.52
C SER A 264 -11.69 -18.65 -20.46
N GLY A 265 -12.33 -19.50 -21.26
CA GLY A 265 -13.22 -19.09 -22.34
C GLY A 265 -12.52 -18.99 -23.69
N ASP A 266 -13.15 -18.34 -24.66
CA ASP A 266 -12.65 -18.19 -26.04
C ASP A 266 -11.70 -16.97 -26.14
N ALA A 267 -10.47 -17.14 -25.59
CA ALA A 267 -9.53 -16.05 -25.40
C ALA A 267 -8.23 -16.17 -26.20
N ASP A 268 -7.80 -17.40 -26.58
CA ASP A 268 -6.43 -17.67 -26.98
C ASP A 268 -5.93 -16.77 -28.10
N VAL A 269 -6.68 -16.69 -29.21
CA VAL A 269 -6.31 -15.85 -30.37
C VAL A 269 -6.24 -14.36 -29.98
N ILE A 270 -7.15 -13.90 -29.14
CA ILE A 270 -7.22 -12.51 -28.71
C ILE A 270 -6.03 -12.14 -27.82
N ILE A 271 -5.76 -12.97 -26.81
CA ILE A 271 -4.71 -12.71 -25.84
C ILE A 271 -3.32 -12.88 -26.46
N GLU A 272 -3.10 -13.94 -27.25
CA GLU A 272 -1.83 -14.13 -27.97
C GLU A 272 -1.54 -12.96 -28.90
N LYS A 273 -2.56 -12.48 -29.62
CA LYS A 273 -2.44 -11.31 -30.51
C LYS A 273 -2.23 -10.01 -29.73
N ALA A 274 -2.93 -9.82 -28.61
CA ALA A 274 -2.86 -8.60 -27.81
C ALA A 274 -1.48 -8.40 -27.16
N PHE A 275 -0.86 -9.48 -26.68
CA PHE A 275 0.36 -9.41 -25.87
C PHE A 275 1.58 -10.06 -26.52
N GLY A 276 1.43 -10.76 -27.64
CA GLY A 276 2.54 -11.46 -28.29
C GLY A 276 3.09 -12.63 -27.47
N VAL A 277 2.27 -13.22 -26.63
CA VAL A 277 2.60 -14.34 -25.75
C VAL A 277 1.83 -15.59 -26.16
N LYS A 278 2.26 -16.76 -25.68
CA LYS A 278 1.50 -17.99 -25.81
C LYS A 278 0.76 -18.29 -24.50
N ILE A 279 -0.43 -18.87 -24.65
CA ILE A 279 -1.17 -19.41 -23.52
C ILE A 279 -0.82 -20.89 -23.39
N GLU A 280 -0.24 -21.25 -22.26
CA GLU A 280 0.10 -22.63 -21.92
C GLU A 280 -0.65 -23.02 -20.64
N ASN A 281 -1.40 -24.12 -20.68
CA ASN A 281 -2.18 -24.60 -19.53
C ASN A 281 -3.09 -23.54 -18.91
N LYS A 282 -3.75 -22.70 -19.75
CA LYS A 282 -4.59 -21.58 -19.34
C LYS A 282 -3.83 -20.44 -18.60
N GLU A 283 -2.51 -20.36 -18.76
CA GLU A 283 -1.66 -19.30 -18.22
C GLU A 283 -0.98 -18.50 -19.32
N ALA A 284 -0.79 -17.20 -19.06
CA ALA A 284 0.06 -16.33 -19.86
C ALA A 284 0.95 -15.48 -18.94
N ILE A 285 2.24 -15.36 -19.26
CA ILE A 285 3.19 -14.51 -18.53
C ILE A 285 3.28 -13.16 -19.26
N LEU A 286 2.97 -12.10 -18.54
CA LEU A 286 2.94 -10.74 -19.04
C LEU A 286 4.03 -9.88 -18.36
N LYS A 287 5.19 -9.79 -18.99
CA LYS A 287 6.33 -9.05 -18.44
C LYS A 287 6.08 -7.54 -18.49
N GLY A 288 6.32 -6.85 -17.37
CA GLY A 288 6.17 -5.41 -17.24
C GLY A 288 4.72 -4.91 -17.34
N VAL A 289 3.74 -5.80 -17.21
CA VAL A 289 2.31 -5.46 -17.27
C VAL A 289 1.72 -5.41 -15.86
N VAL A 290 1.38 -4.23 -15.38
CA VAL A 290 0.89 -4.00 -14.02
C VAL A 290 -0.44 -3.21 -13.99
N SER A 291 -0.84 -2.61 -15.10
CA SER A 291 -1.99 -1.71 -15.14
C SER A 291 -3.09 -2.23 -16.07
N ARG A 292 -4.21 -2.70 -15.49
CA ARG A 292 -5.40 -3.08 -16.26
C ARG A 292 -5.82 -1.98 -17.23
N LYS A 293 -5.94 -0.74 -16.75
CA LYS A 293 -6.43 0.38 -17.53
C LYS A 293 -5.51 0.77 -18.70
N LYS A 294 -4.20 0.76 -18.48
CA LYS A 294 -3.23 1.27 -19.45
C LYS A 294 -2.60 0.19 -20.31
N GLN A 295 -2.43 -1.03 -19.78
CA GLN A 295 -1.61 -2.06 -20.41
C GLN A 295 -2.37 -3.34 -20.76
N ILE A 296 -3.58 -3.56 -20.19
CA ILE A 296 -4.37 -4.77 -20.44
C ILE A 296 -5.53 -4.49 -21.38
N ILE A 297 -6.41 -3.56 -21.02
CA ILE A 297 -7.62 -3.30 -21.80
C ILE A 297 -7.34 -2.75 -23.20
N PRO A 298 -6.44 -1.76 -23.41
CA PRO A 298 -6.21 -1.22 -24.75
C PRO A 298 -5.69 -2.25 -25.77
N PRO A 299 -4.69 -3.13 -25.45
CA PRO A 299 -4.26 -4.18 -26.38
C PRO A 299 -5.37 -5.21 -26.70
N ILE A 300 -6.15 -5.63 -25.69
CA ILE A 300 -7.28 -6.55 -25.89
C ILE A 300 -8.32 -5.90 -26.83
N THR A 301 -8.67 -4.63 -26.58
CA THR A 301 -9.61 -3.90 -27.42
C THR A 301 -9.15 -3.86 -28.88
N LYS A 302 -7.88 -3.55 -29.10
CA LYS A 302 -7.29 -3.54 -30.45
C LYS A 302 -7.29 -4.94 -31.09
N ALA A 303 -7.05 -6.00 -30.30
CA ALA A 303 -7.04 -7.36 -30.82
C ALA A 303 -8.43 -7.87 -31.20
N ILE A 304 -9.49 -7.42 -30.51
CA ILE A 304 -10.88 -7.75 -30.80
C ILE A 304 -11.37 -7.03 -32.07
N GLN A 305 -10.99 -5.78 -32.23
CA GLN A 305 -11.47 -4.92 -33.33
C GLN A 305 -10.76 -5.14 -34.67
N ASN A 306 -9.63 -5.84 -34.69
CA ASN A 306 -8.86 -6.16 -35.89
C ASN A 306 -8.84 -7.66 -36.19
#